data_537fc6a05a89c52b3a57581a0b85c2bf
#
_entry.id   537fc6a05a89c52b3a57581a0b85c2bf
#
_cell.length_a   1.000
_cell.length_b   1.000
_cell.length_c   1.000
_cell.angle_alpha   90.00
_cell.angle_beta   90.00
_cell.angle_gamma   90.00
#
_symmetry.space_group_name_H-M   'P 1'
#
loop_
_entity.id
_entity.type
_entity.pdbx_description
1 polymer ?
#
loop_
_entity_poly.entity_id
_entity_poly.type
_entity_poly.pdbx_seq_one_letter_code
_entity_poly.pdbx_strand_id
1 'polypeptide(L)'
;MESRSLRYFVAVAEELNFARAAERLGISAPPLSRAIRKLEADLGVTLFERTTHSVTLTPPGTVLLTEARFALEALHAAARRAQRAADPHPKLVLAVKADGEAGLLESILARYATEPAALPVTIRLSGWGEQVRLLRAGEADAALLYEPFDRTGLDAETVTVEPRLAAIPATHPLASRTDLTLAGLSLPGDAQSLARYLDTIVARHGIADLPQLITLVELGEIVTLLPESVTTRYPRPGVAYRKLPDAPPATLSIAWPQNSRSTATAALVRIATSVA
;
A
#
# COMPACT_ATOMS: atom_id res chain seq x y z
N MET A 1 20.40 -17.62 11.52
CA MET A 1 18.99 -17.16 11.71
C MET A 1 18.10 -17.89 10.70
N GLU A 2 17.04 -18.57 11.14
CA GLU A 2 16.13 -19.35 10.30
C GLU A 2 14.82 -18.63 10.08
N SER A 3 14.16 -18.86 8.94
CA SER A 3 12.87 -18.24 8.61
C SER A 3 11.76 -18.57 9.62
N ARG A 4 11.84 -19.75 10.27
CA ARG A 4 10.92 -20.12 11.34
C ARG A 4 11.09 -19.22 12.57
N SER A 5 12.31 -18.91 12.96
CA SER A 5 12.61 -18.02 14.09
C SER A 5 12.09 -16.61 13.83
N LEU A 6 12.22 -16.10 12.59
CA LEU A 6 11.67 -14.81 12.20
C LEU A 6 10.14 -14.79 12.26
N ARG A 7 9.46 -15.85 11.76
CA ARG A 7 8.00 -15.95 11.87
C ARG A 7 7.53 -15.96 13.33
N TYR A 8 8.22 -16.67 14.19
CA TYR A 8 7.91 -16.71 15.61
C TYR A 8 8.11 -15.35 16.27
N PHE A 9 9.20 -14.66 15.94
CA PHE A 9 9.48 -13.33 16.43
C PHE A 9 8.41 -12.32 16.01
N VAL A 10 8.04 -12.28 14.71
CA VAL A 10 7.00 -11.40 14.18
C VAL A 10 5.66 -11.64 14.86
N ALA A 11 5.26 -12.92 15.06
CA ALA A 11 4.02 -13.24 15.74
C ALA A 11 4.00 -12.71 17.19
N VAL A 12 5.10 -12.86 17.95
CA VAL A 12 5.17 -12.31 19.32
C VAL A 12 5.18 -10.79 19.32
N ALA A 13 5.87 -10.16 18.35
CA ALA A 13 5.97 -8.72 18.24
C ALA A 13 4.60 -8.05 17.89
N GLU A 14 3.78 -8.73 17.10
CA GLU A 14 2.44 -8.25 16.74
C GLU A 14 1.41 -8.45 17.85
N GLU A 15 1.49 -9.58 18.56
CA GLU A 15 0.57 -9.90 19.64
C GLU A 15 0.95 -9.24 20.98
N LEU A 16 2.23 -8.89 21.16
CA LEU A 16 2.83 -8.48 22.45
C LEU A 16 2.42 -9.41 23.60
N ASN A 17 2.17 -10.68 23.25
CA ASN A 17 1.71 -11.72 24.16
C ASN A 17 2.12 -13.10 23.65
N PHE A 18 2.96 -13.81 24.42
CA PHE A 18 3.47 -15.14 24.01
C PHE A 18 2.38 -16.21 23.91
N ALA A 19 1.33 -16.15 24.73
CA ALA A 19 0.25 -17.13 24.69
C ALA A 19 -0.59 -16.96 23.42
N ARG A 20 -1.03 -15.72 23.10
CA ARG A 20 -1.76 -15.40 21.87
C ARG A 20 -0.95 -15.68 20.62
N ALA A 21 0.35 -15.33 20.63
CA ALA A 21 1.23 -15.62 19.51
C ALA A 21 1.40 -17.16 19.30
N ALA A 22 1.51 -17.94 20.36
CA ALA A 22 1.58 -19.38 20.27
C ALA A 22 0.27 -19.99 19.73
N GLU A 23 -0.89 -19.52 20.18
CA GLU A 23 -2.19 -19.90 19.67
C GLU A 23 -2.32 -19.59 18.17
N ARG A 24 -1.99 -18.35 17.76
CA ARG A 24 -1.97 -17.95 16.34
C ARG A 24 -1.07 -18.81 15.47
N LEU A 25 0.06 -19.29 16.03
CA LEU A 25 1.01 -20.16 15.33
C LEU A 25 0.64 -21.66 15.38
N GLY A 26 -0.40 -22.04 16.13
CA GLY A 26 -0.80 -23.42 16.31
C GLY A 26 0.21 -24.25 17.11
N ILE A 27 0.96 -23.63 18.05
CA ILE A 27 1.96 -24.29 18.90
C ILE A 27 1.73 -23.94 20.37
N SER A 28 2.41 -24.67 21.27
CA SER A 28 2.41 -24.31 22.70
C SER A 28 3.42 -23.18 23.01
N ALA A 29 3.18 -22.41 24.07
CA ALA A 29 4.02 -21.27 24.43
C ALA A 29 5.48 -21.62 24.84
N PRO A 30 5.79 -22.77 25.48
CA PRO A 30 7.16 -23.08 25.86
C PRO A 30 8.16 -23.20 24.69
N PRO A 31 7.89 -23.91 23.57
CA PRO A 31 8.79 -23.95 22.43
C PRO A 31 8.93 -22.56 21.75
N LEU A 32 7.87 -21.74 21.69
CA LEU A 32 7.93 -20.38 21.18
C LEU A 32 8.90 -19.53 22.02
N SER A 33 8.75 -19.56 23.34
CA SER A 33 9.63 -18.81 24.24
C SER A 33 11.10 -19.24 24.16
N ARG A 34 11.37 -20.55 23.98
CA ARG A 34 12.74 -21.07 23.77
C ARG A 34 13.31 -20.58 22.43
N ALA A 35 12.51 -20.60 21.36
CA ALA A 35 12.94 -20.14 20.05
C ALA A 35 13.30 -18.65 20.05
N ILE A 36 12.51 -17.80 20.74
CA ILE A 36 12.82 -16.37 20.86
C ILE A 36 14.10 -16.16 21.68
N ARG A 37 14.27 -16.85 22.82
CA ARG A 37 15.53 -16.74 23.60
C ARG A 37 16.76 -17.18 22.80
N LYS A 38 16.62 -18.23 21.99
CA LYS A 38 17.69 -18.66 21.10
C LYS A 38 18.00 -17.60 20.06
N LEU A 39 16.98 -16.97 19.45
CA LEU A 39 17.15 -15.87 18.49
C LEU A 39 17.87 -14.67 19.13
N GLU A 40 17.48 -14.28 20.36
CA GLU A 40 18.14 -13.21 21.12
C GLU A 40 19.62 -13.57 21.40
N ALA A 41 19.90 -14.81 21.78
CA ALA A 41 21.27 -15.29 22.02
C ALA A 41 22.10 -15.33 20.71
N ASP A 42 21.53 -15.82 19.61
CA ASP A 42 22.20 -15.89 18.31
C ASP A 42 22.55 -14.48 17.76
N LEU A 43 21.73 -13.47 18.09
CA LEU A 43 21.94 -12.07 17.69
C LEU A 43 22.75 -11.25 18.69
N GLY A 44 22.90 -11.73 19.93
CA GLY A 44 23.58 -11.04 21.01
C GLY A 44 22.85 -9.81 21.53
N VAL A 45 21.52 -9.70 21.28
CA VAL A 45 20.69 -8.58 21.71
C VAL A 45 19.36 -9.05 22.27
N THR A 46 18.81 -8.29 23.22
CA THR A 46 17.44 -8.50 23.73
C THR A 46 16.44 -7.84 22.77
N LEU A 47 15.43 -8.58 22.35
CA LEU A 47 14.40 -8.11 21.41
C LEU A 47 13.10 -7.71 22.13
N PHE A 48 12.83 -8.32 23.28
CA PHE A 48 11.64 -8.05 24.09
C PHE A 48 12.01 -7.74 25.55
N GLU A 49 11.45 -6.67 26.06
CA GLU A 49 11.34 -6.46 27.50
C GLU A 49 10.12 -7.21 28.01
N ARG A 50 10.33 -7.97 29.11
CA ARG A 50 9.30 -8.86 29.67
C ARG A 50 9.16 -8.56 31.15
N THR A 51 7.96 -8.20 31.55
CA THR A 51 7.56 -8.17 32.97
C THR A 51 6.53 -9.26 33.21
N THR A 52 6.07 -9.41 34.46
CA THR A 52 4.97 -10.32 34.82
C THR A 52 3.65 -9.94 34.14
N HIS A 53 3.50 -8.72 33.64
CA HIS A 53 2.24 -8.18 33.14
C HIS A 53 2.30 -7.68 31.68
N SER A 54 3.50 -7.50 31.10
CA SER A 54 3.66 -6.91 29.77
C SER A 54 4.83 -7.49 29.00
N VAL A 55 4.69 -7.48 27.69
CA VAL A 55 5.76 -7.73 26.70
C VAL A 55 5.80 -6.52 25.79
N THR A 56 6.97 -5.91 25.63
CA THR A 56 7.20 -4.76 24.74
C THR A 56 8.44 -4.99 23.89
N LEU A 57 8.52 -4.37 22.73
CA LEU A 57 9.72 -4.42 21.88
C LEU A 57 10.79 -3.48 22.45
N THR A 58 12.03 -3.96 22.42
CA THR A 58 13.21 -3.11 22.58
C THR A 58 13.49 -2.32 21.30
N PRO A 59 14.38 -1.28 21.29
CA PRO A 59 14.84 -0.66 20.06
C PRO A 59 15.41 -1.65 19.04
N PRO A 60 16.29 -2.63 19.39
CA PRO A 60 16.69 -3.72 18.48
C PRO A 60 15.51 -4.56 17.99
N GLY A 61 14.52 -4.85 18.86
CA GLY A 61 13.31 -5.57 18.48
C GLY A 61 12.48 -4.84 17.44
N THR A 62 12.34 -3.52 17.57
CA THR A 62 11.63 -2.69 16.59
C THR A 62 12.32 -2.71 15.22
N VAL A 63 13.64 -2.59 15.18
CA VAL A 63 14.42 -2.72 13.94
C VAL A 63 14.22 -4.10 13.33
N LEU A 64 14.40 -5.17 14.14
CA LEU A 64 14.25 -6.53 13.63
C LEU A 64 12.83 -6.81 13.12
N LEU A 65 11.78 -6.22 13.71
CA LEU A 65 10.40 -6.41 13.25
C LEU A 65 10.23 -5.92 11.81
N THR A 66 10.76 -4.76 11.49
CA THR A 66 10.74 -4.22 10.13
C THR A 66 11.50 -5.12 9.16
N GLU A 67 12.74 -5.46 9.48
CA GLU A 67 13.60 -6.30 8.62
C GLU A 67 13.08 -7.74 8.47
N ALA A 68 12.52 -8.32 9.53
CA ALA A 68 11.96 -9.67 9.50
C ALA A 68 10.73 -9.77 8.59
N ARG A 69 9.87 -8.75 8.59
CA ARG A 69 8.73 -8.68 7.67
C ARG A 69 9.20 -8.67 6.22
N PHE A 70 10.15 -7.81 5.87
CA PHE A 70 10.73 -7.78 4.53
C PHE A 70 11.36 -9.11 4.12
N ALA A 71 12.13 -9.74 5.01
CA ALA A 71 12.78 -11.02 4.72
C ALA A 71 11.74 -12.14 4.48
N LEU A 72 10.68 -12.19 5.28
CA LEU A 72 9.61 -13.17 5.13
C LEU A 72 8.79 -12.94 3.85
N GLU A 73 8.49 -11.68 3.50
CA GLU A 73 7.84 -11.33 2.24
C GLU A 73 8.71 -11.74 1.04
N ALA A 74 10.02 -11.49 1.09
CA ALA A 74 10.95 -11.87 0.04
C ALA A 74 11.03 -13.41 -0.16
N LEU A 75 10.99 -14.17 0.92
CA LEU A 75 10.94 -15.65 0.87
C LEU A 75 9.64 -16.13 0.21
N HIS A 76 8.50 -15.56 0.58
CA HIS A 76 7.22 -15.89 -0.04
C HIS A 76 7.20 -15.51 -1.54
N ALA A 77 7.74 -14.34 -1.87
CA ALA A 77 7.86 -13.89 -3.26
C ALA A 77 8.73 -14.83 -4.11
N ALA A 78 9.85 -15.29 -3.56
CA ALA A 78 10.72 -16.26 -4.24
C ALA A 78 9.99 -17.58 -4.54
N ALA A 79 9.26 -18.12 -3.56
CA ALA A 79 8.47 -19.34 -3.75
C ALA A 79 7.38 -19.15 -4.82
N ARG A 80 6.64 -18.05 -4.78
CA ARG A 80 5.60 -17.75 -5.79
C ARG A 80 6.17 -17.54 -7.18
N ARG A 81 7.31 -16.86 -7.31
CA ARG A 81 7.98 -16.70 -8.62
C ARG A 81 8.41 -18.03 -9.18
N ALA A 82 8.95 -18.93 -8.36
CA ALA A 82 9.29 -20.27 -8.79
C ALA A 82 8.07 -21.08 -9.24
N GLN A 83 6.96 -21.01 -8.50
CA GLN A 83 5.69 -21.63 -8.88
C GLN A 83 5.14 -21.10 -10.20
N ARG A 84 5.16 -19.77 -10.38
CA ARG A 84 4.69 -19.12 -11.63
C ARG A 84 5.58 -19.44 -12.84
N ALA A 85 6.89 -19.61 -12.63
CA ALA A 85 7.79 -20.02 -13.70
C ALA A 85 7.51 -21.42 -14.26
N ALA A 86 6.80 -22.26 -13.49
CA ALA A 86 6.35 -23.58 -13.90
C ALA A 86 4.94 -23.57 -14.56
N ASP A 87 4.26 -22.41 -14.59
CA ASP A 87 2.93 -22.32 -15.20
C ASP A 87 3.04 -22.42 -16.74
N PRO A 88 2.37 -23.38 -17.37
CA PRO A 88 2.36 -23.51 -18.84
C PRO A 88 1.63 -22.34 -19.52
N HIS A 89 0.83 -21.56 -18.80
CA HIS A 89 0.10 -20.40 -19.29
C HIS A 89 0.45 -19.15 -18.46
N PRO A 90 1.68 -18.62 -18.63
CA PRO A 90 2.14 -17.51 -17.82
C PRO A 90 1.24 -16.28 -18.01
N LYS A 91 1.01 -15.57 -16.91
CA LYS A 91 0.19 -14.36 -16.86
C LYS A 91 0.97 -13.27 -16.15
N LEU A 92 0.69 -12.02 -16.50
CA LEU A 92 1.13 -10.85 -15.75
C LEU A 92 0.03 -10.43 -14.77
N VAL A 93 0.35 -10.28 -13.49
CA VAL A 93 -0.59 -9.81 -12.48
C VAL A 93 -0.34 -8.32 -12.22
N LEU A 94 -1.34 -7.49 -12.57
CA LEU A 94 -1.33 -6.05 -12.32
C LEU A 94 -2.22 -5.72 -11.13
N ALA A 95 -1.63 -5.22 -10.04
CA ALA A 95 -2.38 -4.75 -8.89
C ALA A 95 -2.85 -3.31 -9.11
N VAL A 96 -4.13 -3.08 -8.89
CA VAL A 96 -4.74 -1.76 -8.99
C VAL A 96 -5.73 -1.56 -7.85
N LYS A 97 -5.84 -0.35 -7.33
CA LYS A 97 -6.98 0.06 -6.51
C LYS A 97 -8.08 0.51 -7.47
N ALA A 98 -9.30 0.06 -7.25
CA ALA A 98 -10.43 0.50 -8.07
C ALA A 98 -10.50 2.03 -8.10
N ASP A 99 -10.63 2.60 -9.29
CA ASP A 99 -10.64 4.04 -9.58
C ASP A 99 -9.38 4.82 -9.15
N GLY A 100 -8.30 4.11 -8.84
CA GLY A 100 -6.98 4.67 -8.49
C GLY A 100 -5.99 4.61 -9.66
N GLU A 101 -6.46 4.64 -10.90
CA GLU A 101 -5.64 4.49 -12.12
C GLU A 101 -5.76 5.68 -13.08
N ALA A 102 -6.23 6.83 -12.59
CA ALA A 102 -6.43 8.07 -13.37
C ALA A 102 -7.26 7.89 -14.67
N GLY A 103 -8.06 6.83 -14.78
CA GLY A 103 -8.81 6.51 -16.00
C GLY A 103 -7.98 5.90 -17.12
N LEU A 104 -6.72 5.58 -16.89
CA LEU A 104 -5.77 5.14 -17.92
C LEU A 104 -5.72 3.62 -18.11
N LEU A 105 -6.31 2.82 -17.19
CA LEU A 105 -6.16 1.37 -17.19
C LEU A 105 -6.55 0.71 -18.51
N GLU A 106 -7.70 1.06 -19.06
CA GLU A 106 -8.19 0.48 -20.33
C GLU A 106 -7.22 0.76 -21.48
N SER A 107 -6.77 2.02 -21.62
CA SER A 107 -5.81 2.43 -22.64
C SER A 107 -4.45 1.74 -22.48
N ILE A 108 -3.96 1.62 -21.24
CA ILE A 108 -2.72 0.89 -20.95
C ILE A 108 -2.85 -0.57 -21.38
N LEU A 109 -3.91 -1.25 -20.99
CA LEU A 109 -4.13 -2.66 -21.29
C LEU A 109 -4.31 -2.91 -22.78
N ALA A 110 -5.06 -2.07 -23.50
CA ALA A 110 -5.27 -2.18 -24.92
C ALA A 110 -3.95 -2.04 -25.71
N ARG A 111 -3.13 -1.05 -25.35
CA ARG A 111 -1.81 -0.86 -26.00
C ARG A 111 -0.82 -1.94 -25.60
N TYR A 112 -0.80 -2.35 -24.34
CA TYR A 112 0.07 -3.43 -23.89
C TYR A 112 -0.22 -4.75 -24.62
N ALA A 113 -1.48 -5.07 -24.89
CA ALA A 113 -1.87 -6.30 -25.58
C ALA A 113 -1.29 -6.40 -27.01
N THR A 114 -0.84 -5.29 -27.61
CA THR A 114 -0.18 -5.29 -28.94
C THR A 114 1.33 -5.50 -28.88
N GLU A 115 1.91 -5.54 -27.69
CA GLU A 115 3.36 -5.71 -27.52
C GLU A 115 3.80 -7.16 -27.77
N PRO A 116 4.94 -7.39 -28.45
CA PRO A 116 5.43 -8.74 -28.68
C PRO A 116 5.73 -9.55 -27.42
N ALA A 117 6.06 -8.87 -26.32
CA ALA A 117 6.34 -9.49 -25.03
C ALA A 117 5.09 -9.55 -24.10
N ALA A 118 3.90 -9.20 -24.61
CA ALA A 118 2.69 -9.18 -23.81
C ALA A 118 2.30 -10.60 -23.35
N LEU A 119 1.95 -10.69 -22.08
CA LEU A 119 1.28 -11.84 -21.49
C LEU A 119 -0.18 -11.47 -21.17
N PRO A 120 -1.11 -12.43 -21.09
CA PRO A 120 -2.44 -12.17 -20.58
C PRO A 120 -2.37 -11.49 -19.22
N VAL A 121 -3.07 -10.37 -19.05
CA VAL A 121 -3.07 -9.63 -17.79
C VAL A 121 -4.21 -10.10 -16.90
N THR A 122 -3.89 -10.40 -15.64
CA THR A 122 -4.87 -10.61 -14.57
C THR A 122 -4.86 -9.38 -13.69
N ILE A 123 -6.01 -8.72 -13.54
CA ILE A 123 -6.17 -7.60 -12.62
C ILE A 123 -6.36 -8.13 -11.21
N ARG A 124 -5.52 -7.67 -10.28
CA ARG A 124 -5.66 -7.89 -8.85
C ARG A 124 -6.17 -6.62 -8.20
N LEU A 125 -7.45 -6.58 -7.90
CA LEU A 125 -8.01 -5.47 -7.11
C LEU A 125 -7.42 -5.51 -5.70
N SER A 126 -7.02 -4.35 -5.21
CA SER A 126 -6.40 -4.16 -3.90
C SER A 126 -7.21 -3.16 -3.06
N GLY A 127 -7.15 -3.33 -1.77
CA GLY A 127 -7.61 -2.33 -0.81
C GLY A 127 -6.65 -1.14 -0.71
N TRP A 128 -6.90 -0.30 0.27
CA TRP A 128 -6.11 0.90 0.51
C TRP A 128 -4.68 0.54 0.94
N GLY A 129 -3.68 1.00 0.16
CA GLY A 129 -2.25 0.78 0.46
C GLY A 129 -1.73 -0.65 0.29
N GLU A 130 -2.54 -1.59 -0.18
CA GLU A 130 -2.12 -3.00 -0.32
C GLU A 130 -1.17 -3.28 -1.49
N GLN A 131 -1.09 -2.40 -2.49
CA GLN A 131 -0.32 -2.65 -3.73
C GLN A 131 1.15 -2.94 -3.44
N VAL A 132 1.78 -2.17 -2.53
CA VAL A 132 3.17 -2.35 -2.12
C VAL A 132 3.39 -3.74 -1.51
N ARG A 133 2.49 -4.17 -0.62
CA ARG A 133 2.53 -5.52 -0.03
C ARG A 133 2.39 -6.61 -1.10
N LEU A 134 1.45 -6.45 -2.04
CA LEU A 134 1.24 -7.43 -3.12
C LEU A 134 2.48 -7.58 -4.01
N LEU A 135 3.17 -6.47 -4.33
CA LEU A 135 4.43 -6.49 -5.08
C LEU A 135 5.53 -7.22 -4.31
N ARG A 136 5.75 -6.86 -3.05
CA ARG A 136 6.79 -7.45 -2.20
C ARG A 136 6.55 -8.92 -1.92
N ALA A 137 5.29 -9.29 -1.68
CA ALA A 137 4.90 -10.69 -1.51
C ALA A 137 4.96 -11.49 -2.82
N GLY A 138 5.20 -10.86 -3.97
CA GLY A 138 5.18 -11.53 -5.27
C GLY A 138 3.77 -11.98 -5.67
N GLU A 139 2.72 -11.35 -5.15
CA GLU A 139 1.33 -11.57 -5.54
C GLU A 139 0.94 -10.76 -6.77
N ALA A 140 1.71 -9.69 -7.06
CA ALA A 140 1.61 -8.90 -8.28
C ALA A 140 3.00 -8.72 -8.91
N ASP A 141 3.02 -8.50 -10.23
CA ASP A 141 4.22 -8.25 -11.03
C ASP A 141 4.45 -6.76 -11.25
N ALA A 142 3.37 -6.00 -11.30
CA ALA A 142 3.37 -4.54 -11.35
C ALA A 142 2.14 -4.00 -10.60
N ALA A 143 2.17 -2.72 -10.25
CA ALA A 143 1.04 -2.04 -9.64
C ALA A 143 0.94 -0.59 -10.11
N LEU A 144 -0.30 -0.09 -10.28
CA LEU A 144 -0.59 1.34 -10.41
C LEU A 144 -0.99 1.88 -9.04
N LEU A 145 -0.29 2.93 -8.57
CA LEU A 145 -0.53 3.50 -7.25
C LEU A 145 -0.11 4.97 -7.19
N TYR A 146 -0.79 5.75 -6.35
CA TYR A 146 -0.44 7.15 -6.11
C TYR A 146 0.70 7.28 -5.11
N GLU A 147 1.56 8.26 -5.37
CA GLU A 147 2.62 8.66 -4.45
C GLU A 147 2.09 9.57 -3.30
N PRO A 148 2.79 9.58 -2.16
CA PRO A 148 3.98 8.80 -1.81
C PRO A 148 3.65 7.38 -1.33
N PHE A 149 4.57 6.44 -1.57
CA PHE A 149 4.54 5.09 -1.00
C PHE A 149 5.96 4.63 -0.67
N ASP A 150 6.10 3.59 0.16
CA ASP A 150 7.40 3.01 0.50
C ASP A 150 7.97 2.24 -0.70
N ARG A 151 9.04 2.79 -1.29
CA ARG A 151 9.72 2.22 -2.47
C ARG A 151 10.77 1.14 -2.14
N THR A 152 10.96 0.76 -0.88
CA THR A 152 11.97 -0.24 -0.49
C THR A 152 11.79 -1.54 -1.28
N GLY A 153 12.80 -1.91 -2.06
CA GLY A 153 12.79 -3.11 -2.93
C GLY A 153 11.91 -2.99 -4.19
N LEU A 154 11.44 -1.79 -4.52
CA LEU A 154 10.62 -1.50 -5.69
C LEU A 154 11.28 -0.42 -6.54
N ASP A 155 11.20 -0.59 -7.86
CA ASP A 155 11.38 0.48 -8.83
C ASP A 155 10.02 1.06 -9.18
N ALA A 156 9.99 2.33 -9.59
CA ALA A 156 8.76 2.98 -10.03
C ALA A 156 9.05 4.11 -11.01
N GLU A 157 8.16 4.26 -11.98
CA GLU A 157 8.14 5.36 -12.95
C GLU A 157 6.81 6.10 -12.91
N THR A 158 6.87 7.41 -13.11
CA THR A 158 5.66 8.26 -13.18
C THR A 158 4.88 7.95 -14.45
N VAL A 159 3.59 7.67 -14.28
CA VAL A 159 2.63 7.51 -15.38
C VAL A 159 2.02 8.86 -15.72
N THR A 160 1.43 9.54 -14.75
CA THR A 160 0.84 10.87 -14.95
C THR A 160 0.83 11.68 -13.66
N VAL A 161 0.66 12.99 -13.82
CA VAL A 161 0.52 13.94 -12.71
C VAL A 161 -0.75 14.75 -12.94
N GLU A 162 -1.63 14.78 -11.96
CA GLU A 162 -2.90 15.49 -12.05
C GLU A 162 -3.15 16.38 -10.82
N PRO A 163 -4.00 17.41 -10.93
CA PRO A 163 -4.40 18.22 -9.80
C PRO A 163 -5.13 17.40 -8.74
N ARG A 164 -5.08 17.88 -7.49
CA ARG A 164 -5.99 17.42 -6.44
C ARG A 164 -7.06 18.46 -6.19
N LEU A 165 -8.28 18.00 -5.99
CA LEU A 165 -9.41 18.81 -5.59
C LEU A 165 -9.78 18.49 -4.15
N ALA A 166 -10.17 19.52 -3.39
CA ALA A 166 -10.80 19.31 -2.10
C ALA A 166 -12.18 18.68 -2.29
N ALA A 167 -12.43 17.61 -1.58
CA ALA A 167 -13.75 17.02 -1.39
C ALA A 167 -14.28 17.47 -0.03
N ILE A 168 -15.32 18.27 -0.03
CA ILE A 168 -15.93 18.86 1.17
C ILE A 168 -17.46 18.63 1.12
N PRO A 169 -18.14 18.57 2.29
CA PRO A 169 -19.61 18.47 2.28
C PRO A 169 -20.22 19.63 1.48
N ALA A 170 -21.24 19.38 0.69
CA ALA A 170 -21.92 20.44 -0.06
C ALA A 170 -22.56 21.52 0.85
N THR A 171 -22.86 21.14 2.09
CA THR A 171 -23.38 22.03 3.15
C THR A 171 -22.30 22.83 3.88
N HIS A 172 -21.01 22.55 3.62
CA HIS A 172 -19.91 23.23 4.30
C HIS A 172 -19.87 24.72 3.93
N PRO A 173 -19.63 25.64 4.89
CA PRO A 173 -19.59 27.08 4.62
C PRO A 173 -18.63 27.50 3.51
N LEU A 174 -17.55 26.72 3.31
CA LEU A 174 -16.57 26.97 2.25
C LEU A 174 -16.93 26.33 0.91
N ALA A 175 -18.03 25.57 0.80
CA ALA A 175 -18.38 24.86 -0.42
C ALA A 175 -18.66 25.77 -1.63
N SER A 176 -19.09 27.01 -1.39
CA SER A 176 -19.35 28.02 -2.42
C SER A 176 -18.14 28.90 -2.77
N ARG A 177 -17.02 28.79 -2.02
CA ARG A 177 -15.85 29.64 -2.24
C ARG A 177 -14.98 29.11 -3.37
N THR A 178 -14.27 30.03 -4.04
CA THR A 178 -13.33 29.73 -5.13
C THR A 178 -11.87 30.02 -4.74
N ASP A 179 -11.65 30.65 -3.60
CA ASP A 179 -10.34 31.08 -3.06
C ASP A 179 -9.91 30.20 -1.87
N LEU A 180 -10.14 28.90 -2.00
CA LEU A 180 -9.79 27.96 -0.95
C LEU A 180 -8.28 27.69 -0.91
N THR A 181 -7.78 27.47 0.32
CA THR A 181 -6.40 27.04 0.58
C THR A 181 -6.38 25.81 1.49
N LEU A 182 -5.29 25.07 1.49
CA LEU A 182 -5.07 23.94 2.41
C LEU A 182 -5.21 24.37 3.87
N ALA A 183 -4.60 25.50 4.24
CA ALA A 183 -4.70 26.04 5.59
C ALA A 183 -6.15 26.38 5.98
N GLY A 184 -6.95 26.94 5.05
CA GLY A 184 -8.36 27.24 5.28
C GLY A 184 -9.23 26.00 5.52
N LEU A 185 -8.79 24.83 5.03
CA LEU A 185 -9.42 23.54 5.24
C LEU A 185 -8.74 22.71 6.34
N SER A 186 -7.74 23.25 7.03
CA SER A 186 -6.93 22.56 8.05
C SER A 186 -6.27 21.27 7.51
N LEU A 187 -5.89 21.28 6.23
CA LEU A 187 -5.22 20.17 5.58
C LEU A 187 -3.69 20.36 5.54
N PRO A 188 -2.90 19.28 5.59
CA PRO A 188 -1.44 19.35 5.48
C PRO A 188 -0.98 19.92 4.13
N GLY A 189 0.15 20.65 4.14
CA GLY A 189 0.67 21.36 2.96
C GLY A 189 1.61 20.55 2.06
N ASP A 190 2.02 19.35 2.46
CA ASP A 190 2.91 18.50 1.67
C ASP A 190 2.32 17.10 1.43
N ALA A 191 2.78 16.44 0.37
CA ALA A 191 2.26 15.15 -0.08
C ALA A 191 2.42 14.04 0.98
N GLN A 192 3.54 14.02 1.72
CA GLN A 192 3.81 13.01 2.73
C GLN A 192 2.88 13.15 3.95
N SER A 193 2.65 14.37 4.39
CA SER A 193 1.75 14.66 5.49
C SER A 193 0.29 14.42 5.12
N LEU A 194 -0.10 14.72 3.85
CA LEU A 194 -1.42 14.37 3.32
C LEU A 194 -1.65 12.86 3.27
N ALA A 195 -0.65 12.08 2.84
CA ALA A 195 -0.76 10.63 2.84
C ALA A 195 -0.96 10.10 4.26
N ARG A 196 -0.16 10.55 5.23
CA ARG A 196 -0.31 10.17 6.65
C ARG A 196 -1.66 10.58 7.24
N TYR A 197 -2.16 11.77 6.88
CA TYR A 197 -3.49 12.22 7.26
C TYR A 197 -4.56 11.26 6.75
N LEU A 198 -4.48 10.88 5.48
CA LEU A 198 -5.42 9.95 4.85
C LEU A 198 -5.34 8.55 5.47
N ASP A 199 -4.13 8.02 5.69
CA ASP A 199 -3.91 6.73 6.36
C ASP A 199 -4.53 6.71 7.77
N THR A 200 -4.41 7.82 8.49
CA THR A 200 -5.02 7.97 9.83
C THR A 200 -6.56 7.91 9.76
N ILE A 201 -7.16 8.56 8.76
CA ILE A 201 -8.61 8.52 8.52
C ILE A 201 -9.04 7.10 8.14
N VAL A 202 -8.35 6.48 7.19
CA VAL A 202 -8.62 5.12 6.73
C VAL A 202 -8.59 4.13 7.90
N ALA A 203 -7.54 4.20 8.74
CA ALA A 203 -7.41 3.34 9.90
C ALA A 203 -8.49 3.59 10.97
N ARG A 204 -8.80 4.87 11.25
CA ARG A 204 -9.79 5.26 12.27
C ARG A 204 -11.19 4.75 11.93
N HIS A 205 -11.59 4.86 10.66
CA HIS A 205 -12.95 4.56 10.23
C HIS A 205 -13.08 3.19 9.56
N GLY A 206 -12.00 2.42 9.43
CA GLY A 206 -12.00 1.11 8.78
C GLY A 206 -12.37 1.17 7.30
N ILE A 207 -11.93 2.22 6.59
CA ILE A 207 -12.30 2.46 5.19
C ILE A 207 -11.62 1.43 4.30
N ALA A 208 -12.41 0.68 3.54
CA ALA A 208 -11.91 -0.31 2.59
C ALA A 208 -11.78 0.24 1.16
N ASP A 209 -12.65 1.17 0.76
CA ASP A 209 -12.77 1.66 -0.59
C ASP A 209 -13.08 3.17 -0.69
N LEU A 210 -13.04 3.69 -1.91
CA LEU A 210 -13.32 5.10 -2.18
C LEU A 210 -14.77 5.51 -1.91
N PRO A 211 -15.81 4.74 -2.24
CA PRO A 211 -17.19 5.05 -1.88
C PRO A 211 -17.39 5.31 -0.38
N GLN A 212 -16.75 4.52 0.49
CA GLN A 212 -16.82 4.71 1.94
C GLN A 212 -16.17 6.02 2.36
N LEU A 213 -14.99 6.35 1.79
CA LEU A 213 -14.32 7.63 2.04
C LEU A 213 -15.21 8.82 1.65
N ILE A 214 -15.80 8.77 0.45
CA ILE A 214 -16.66 9.84 -0.06
C ILE A 214 -17.94 9.97 0.78
N THR A 215 -18.47 8.87 1.30
CA THR A 215 -19.62 8.90 2.22
C THR A 215 -19.29 9.66 3.52
N LEU A 216 -18.09 9.49 4.08
CA LEU A 216 -17.68 10.26 5.26
C LEU A 216 -17.52 11.77 4.96
N VAL A 217 -17.09 12.11 3.74
CA VAL A 217 -17.08 13.52 3.30
C VAL A 217 -18.51 14.05 3.23
N GLU A 218 -19.44 13.32 2.62
CA GLU A 218 -20.85 13.72 2.47
C GLU A 218 -21.53 13.94 3.83
N LEU A 219 -21.20 13.10 4.82
CA LEU A 219 -21.70 13.21 6.19
C LEU A 219 -21.05 14.35 7.00
N GLY A 220 -20.00 14.99 6.48
CA GLY A 220 -19.29 16.07 7.17
C GLY A 220 -18.29 15.61 8.23
N GLU A 221 -18.00 14.30 8.28
CA GLU A 221 -17.03 13.71 9.23
C GLU A 221 -15.59 14.04 8.87
N ILE A 222 -15.30 14.21 7.58
CA ILE A 222 -13.97 14.50 7.06
C ILE A 222 -13.99 15.48 5.89
N VAL A 223 -12.87 16.14 5.69
CA VAL A 223 -12.48 16.84 4.45
C VAL A 223 -11.24 16.17 3.91
N THR A 224 -11.11 15.99 2.61
CA THR A 224 -9.94 15.32 2.02
C THR A 224 -9.61 15.89 0.65
N LEU A 225 -8.45 15.48 0.12
CA LEU A 225 -8.05 15.75 -1.26
C LEU A 225 -8.16 14.47 -2.09
N LEU A 226 -8.75 14.61 -3.27
CA LEU A 226 -8.86 13.53 -4.25
C LEU A 226 -8.23 13.95 -5.58
N PRO A 227 -7.62 13.03 -6.33
CA PRO A 227 -7.21 13.27 -7.70
C PRO A 227 -8.38 13.73 -8.56
N GLU A 228 -8.14 14.62 -9.52
CA GLU A 228 -9.21 15.18 -10.37
C GLU A 228 -9.97 14.10 -11.14
N SER A 229 -9.27 13.08 -11.63
CA SER A 229 -9.86 11.91 -12.31
C SER A 229 -10.88 11.18 -11.46
N VAL A 230 -10.62 11.05 -10.16
CA VAL A 230 -11.53 10.44 -9.18
C VAL A 230 -12.79 11.29 -9.02
N THR A 231 -12.65 12.60 -8.88
CA THR A 231 -13.80 13.49 -8.67
C THR A 231 -14.75 13.52 -9.87
N THR A 232 -14.20 13.34 -11.07
CA THR A 232 -14.98 13.26 -12.31
C THR A 232 -15.82 11.97 -12.38
N ARG A 233 -15.29 10.85 -11.86
CA ARG A 233 -15.99 9.56 -11.85
C ARG A 233 -17.04 9.43 -10.74
N TYR A 234 -16.86 10.19 -9.66
CA TYR A 234 -17.74 10.12 -8.48
C TYR A 234 -18.44 11.46 -8.18
N PRO A 235 -19.23 12.00 -9.13
CA PRO A 235 -20.04 13.15 -8.82
C PRO A 235 -21.11 12.75 -7.80
N ARG A 236 -21.12 13.41 -6.64
CA ARG A 236 -22.15 13.22 -5.60
C ARG A 236 -22.78 14.55 -5.23
N PRO A 237 -24.12 14.67 -5.22
CA PRO A 237 -24.79 15.93 -4.86
C PRO A 237 -24.44 16.46 -3.46
N GLY A 238 -24.16 15.56 -2.53
CA GLY A 238 -23.76 15.90 -1.15
C GLY A 238 -22.30 16.30 -0.98
N VAL A 239 -21.49 16.28 -2.06
CA VAL A 239 -20.04 16.61 -2.01
C VAL A 239 -19.73 17.70 -3.01
N ALA A 240 -19.08 18.76 -2.54
CA ALA A 240 -18.52 19.81 -3.37
C ALA A 240 -17.04 19.56 -3.63
N TYR A 241 -16.66 19.50 -4.91
CA TYR A 241 -15.26 19.41 -5.33
C TYR A 241 -14.74 20.80 -5.68
N ARG A 242 -13.62 21.20 -5.09
CA ARG A 242 -13.06 22.55 -5.25
C ARG A 242 -11.58 22.50 -5.55
N LYS A 243 -11.14 23.32 -6.50
CA LYS A 243 -9.72 23.48 -6.82
C LYS A 243 -8.98 24.12 -5.64
N LEU A 244 -7.78 23.65 -5.38
CA LEU A 244 -6.86 24.17 -4.38
C LEU A 244 -5.51 24.42 -5.06
N PRO A 245 -5.19 25.70 -5.41
CA PRO A 245 -3.96 26.02 -6.11
C PRO A 245 -2.68 25.69 -5.33
N ASP A 246 -2.77 25.64 -4.00
CA ASP A 246 -1.67 25.31 -3.09
C ASP A 246 -1.59 23.81 -2.73
N ALA A 247 -2.47 22.98 -3.29
CA ALA A 247 -2.40 21.53 -3.06
C ALA A 247 -1.27 20.88 -3.87
N PRO A 248 -0.46 20.00 -3.28
CA PRO A 248 0.50 19.23 -4.04
C PRO A 248 -0.22 18.31 -5.01
N PRO A 249 0.29 18.14 -6.25
CA PRO A 249 -0.37 17.31 -7.25
C PRO A 249 -0.42 15.83 -6.83
N ALA A 250 -1.30 15.08 -7.46
CA ALA A 250 -1.35 13.64 -7.35
C ALA A 250 -0.49 13.02 -8.45
N THR A 251 0.54 12.27 -8.07
CA THR A 251 1.42 11.56 -9.01
C THR A 251 1.00 10.10 -9.03
N LEU A 252 0.48 9.61 -10.15
CA LEU A 252 0.26 8.19 -10.40
C LEU A 252 1.54 7.58 -10.95
N SER A 253 1.99 6.50 -10.33
CA SER A 253 3.18 5.75 -10.75
C SER A 253 2.83 4.30 -11.05
N ILE A 254 3.61 3.67 -11.94
CA ILE A 254 3.67 2.22 -12.08
C ILE A 254 4.90 1.73 -11.33
N ALA A 255 4.70 0.77 -10.41
CA ALA A 255 5.78 0.20 -9.61
C ALA A 255 5.90 -1.32 -9.86
N TRP A 256 7.12 -1.85 -9.69
CA TRP A 256 7.43 -3.27 -9.83
C TRP A 256 8.60 -3.67 -8.92
N PRO A 257 8.79 -4.97 -8.62
CA PRO A 257 9.94 -5.42 -7.85
C PRO A 257 11.27 -5.10 -8.54
N GLN A 258 12.20 -4.48 -7.86
CA GLN A 258 13.51 -4.03 -8.36
C GLN A 258 14.34 -5.17 -8.99
N ASN A 259 14.15 -6.40 -8.54
CA ASN A 259 14.82 -7.58 -9.07
C ASN A 259 14.04 -8.27 -10.23
N SER A 260 12.99 -7.65 -10.76
CA SER A 260 12.25 -8.19 -11.90
C SER A 260 13.14 -8.29 -13.16
N ARG A 261 13.06 -9.42 -13.85
CA ARG A 261 13.70 -9.65 -15.16
C ARG A 261 12.66 -9.94 -16.24
N SER A 262 11.40 -9.69 -15.96
CA SER A 262 10.29 -9.96 -16.87
C SER A 262 10.25 -8.94 -18.01
N THR A 263 10.40 -9.42 -19.25
CA THR A 263 10.22 -8.60 -20.45
C THR A 263 8.78 -8.10 -20.59
N ALA A 264 7.81 -8.90 -20.13
CA ALA A 264 6.40 -8.52 -20.10
C ALA A 264 6.15 -7.35 -19.14
N THR A 265 6.76 -7.38 -17.94
CA THR A 265 6.68 -6.26 -16.99
C THR A 265 7.33 -5.00 -17.56
N ALA A 266 8.51 -5.12 -18.17
CA ALA A 266 9.20 -3.99 -18.80
C ALA A 266 8.37 -3.38 -19.95
N ALA A 267 7.70 -4.21 -20.77
CA ALA A 267 6.80 -3.73 -21.80
C ALA A 267 5.59 -2.98 -21.21
N LEU A 268 4.98 -3.51 -20.13
CA LEU A 268 3.86 -2.85 -19.46
C LEU A 268 4.28 -1.49 -18.89
N VAL A 269 5.44 -1.39 -18.25
CA VAL A 269 5.99 -0.14 -17.71
C VAL A 269 6.15 0.90 -18.83
N ARG A 270 6.83 0.53 -19.92
CA ARG A 270 7.03 1.42 -21.08
C ARG A 270 5.70 1.92 -21.65
N ILE A 271 4.72 1.04 -21.79
CA ILE A 271 3.39 1.44 -22.30
C ILE A 271 2.70 2.37 -21.31
N ALA A 272 2.66 2.04 -20.00
CA ALA A 272 2.00 2.85 -19.00
C ALA A 272 2.56 4.29 -18.96
N THR A 273 3.88 4.45 -19.07
CA THR A 273 4.53 5.78 -19.08
C THR A 273 4.39 6.54 -20.41
N SER A 274 3.90 5.89 -21.46
CA SER A 274 3.69 6.50 -22.79
C SER A 274 2.24 6.87 -23.09
N VAL A 275 1.28 6.54 -22.23
CA VAL A 275 -0.18 6.72 -22.45
C VAL A 275 -0.68 8.05 -21.91
N ALA A 276 0.04 8.68 -20.98
CA ALA A 276 -0.33 9.93 -20.31
C ALA A 276 -0.04 11.19 -21.12
#